data_58dde70a11154b0c10e86ce8514dbf1a
#
_entry.id   58dde70a11154b0c10e86ce8514dbf1a
#
_cell.length_a   1.000
_cell.length_b   1.000
_cell.length_c   1.000
_cell.angle_alpha   90.00
_cell.angle_beta   90.00
_cell.angle_gamma   90.00
#
_symmetry.space_group_name_H-M   'P 1'
#
loop_
_entity.id
_entity.type
_entity.pdbx_description
1 polymer ?
#
loop_
_entity_poly.entity_id
_entity_poly.type
_entity_poly.pdbx_seq_one_letter_code
_entity_poly.pdbx_strand_id
1 'polypeptide(L)' 'MNEVIMGLYEIEEQAGKITEESSLRRQEISEEYQRQKEQAEAELKAELEGRLTILR' A
#
# COMPACT_ATOMS: atom_id res chain seq x y z
N MET A 1 -32.53 11.34 -24.83
CA MET A 1 -32.62 11.28 -23.38
C MET A 1 -31.99 10.02 -22.78
N ASN A 2 -32.24 8.86 -23.36
CA ASN A 2 -31.61 7.61 -22.91
C ASN A 2 -30.09 7.63 -22.98
N GLU A 3 -29.54 8.30 -24.02
CA GLU A 3 -28.08 8.40 -24.18
C GLU A 3 -27.40 9.18 -23.08
N VAL A 4 -28.06 10.23 -22.58
CA VAL A 4 -27.54 11.04 -21.47
C VAL A 4 -27.55 10.23 -20.18
N ILE A 5 -28.61 9.51 -19.94
CA ILE A 5 -28.74 8.65 -18.75
C ILE A 5 -27.71 7.53 -18.78
N MET A 6 -27.53 6.89 -19.95
CA MET A 6 -26.52 5.84 -20.13
C MET A 6 -25.11 6.39 -19.91
N GLY A 7 -24.82 7.60 -20.41
CA GLY A 7 -23.54 8.25 -20.19
C GLY A 7 -23.26 8.54 -18.72
N LEU A 8 -24.28 8.94 -17.96
CA LEU A 8 -24.15 9.17 -16.53
C LEU A 8 -23.86 7.87 -15.77
N TYR A 9 -24.51 6.77 -16.14
CA TYR A 9 -24.24 5.46 -15.55
C TYR A 9 -22.82 5.00 -15.82
N GLU A 10 -22.33 5.22 -17.04
CA GLU A 10 -20.96 4.86 -17.40
C GLU A 10 -19.93 5.66 -16.59
N ILE A 11 -20.17 6.96 -16.43
CA ILE A 11 -19.29 7.83 -15.64
C ILE A 11 -19.26 7.38 -14.19
N GLU A 12 -20.42 7.08 -13.63
CA GLU A 12 -20.55 6.61 -12.25
C GLU A 12 -19.85 5.28 -12.05
N GLU A 13 -20.00 4.36 -12.99
CA GLU A 13 -19.32 3.07 -12.95
C GLU A 13 -17.80 3.22 -13.00
N GLN A 14 -17.30 4.07 -13.90
CA GLN A 14 -15.88 4.33 -14.03
C GLN A 14 -15.31 5.01 -12.78
N ALA A 15 -16.05 5.95 -12.22
CA ALA A 15 -15.65 6.60 -10.97
C ALA A 15 -15.55 5.60 -9.82
N GLY A 16 -16.48 4.65 -9.75
CA GLY A 16 -16.45 3.58 -8.78
C GLY A 16 -15.23 2.69 -8.93
N LYS A 17 -14.87 2.33 -10.16
CA LYS A 17 -13.67 1.54 -10.46
C LYS A 17 -12.39 2.25 -10.07
N ILE A 18 -12.28 3.54 -10.37
CA ILE A 18 -11.13 4.36 -10.00
C ILE A 18 -10.97 4.42 -8.49
N THR A 19 -12.06 4.60 -7.77
CA THR A 19 -12.06 4.63 -6.30
C THR A 19 -11.61 3.29 -5.74
N GLU A 20 -12.10 2.20 -6.28
CA GLU A 20 -11.72 0.85 -5.87
C GLU A 20 -10.25 0.57 -6.13
N GLU A 21 -9.76 0.88 -7.33
CA GLU A 21 -8.35 0.71 -7.69
C GLU A 21 -7.43 1.56 -6.82
N SER A 22 -7.86 2.80 -6.54
CA SER A 22 -7.12 3.72 -5.67
C SER A 22 -7.00 3.18 -4.25
N SER A 23 -8.09 2.61 -3.73
CA SER A 23 -8.12 1.99 -2.41
C SER A 23 -7.19 0.78 -2.33
N LEU A 24 -7.20 -0.07 -3.36
CA LEU A 24 -6.31 -1.23 -3.45
C LEU A 24 -4.84 -0.81 -3.52
N ARG A 25 -4.53 0.22 -4.30
CA ARG A 25 -3.16 0.74 -4.39
C ARG A 25 -2.67 1.28 -3.06
N ARG A 26 -3.52 2.02 -2.35
CA ARG A 26 -3.18 2.54 -1.02
C ARG A 26 -2.89 1.42 -0.05
N GLN A 27 -3.69 0.36 -0.11
CA GLN A 27 -3.49 -0.81 0.72
C GLN A 27 -2.15 -1.50 0.40
N GLU A 28 -1.85 -1.71 -0.87
CA GLU A 28 -0.60 -2.32 -1.32
C GLU A 28 0.61 -1.50 -0.88
N ILE A 29 0.55 -0.18 -1.02
CA ILE A 29 1.63 0.72 -0.61
C ILE A 29 1.82 0.65 0.90
N SER A 30 0.73 0.64 1.65
CA SER A 30 0.78 0.54 3.11
C SER A 30 1.40 -0.78 3.57
N GLU A 31 1.02 -1.88 2.95
CA GLU A 31 1.56 -3.21 3.25
C GLU A 31 3.05 -3.30 2.91
N GLU A 32 3.45 -2.74 1.76
CA GLU A 32 4.85 -2.71 1.35
C GLU A 32 5.69 -1.86 2.30
N TYR A 33 5.19 -0.70 2.68
CA TYR A 33 5.86 0.16 3.65
C TYR A 33 6.06 -0.55 4.98
N GLN A 34 5.03 -1.23 5.47
CA GLN A 34 5.08 -1.95 6.73
C GLN A 34 6.10 -3.08 6.67
N ARG A 35 6.13 -3.81 5.56
CA ARG A 35 7.08 -4.90 5.34
C ARG A 35 8.53 -4.40 5.34
N GLN A 36 8.78 -3.30 4.62
CA GLN A 36 10.11 -2.70 4.57
C GLN A 36 10.54 -2.16 5.93
N LYS A 37 9.62 -1.57 6.65
CA LYS A 37 9.88 -1.07 8.00
C LYS A 37 10.26 -2.21 8.95
N GLU A 38 9.50 -3.29 8.94
CA GLU A 38 9.77 -4.45 9.79
C GLU A 38 11.11 -5.10 9.44
N GLN A 39 11.43 -5.18 8.14
CA GLN A 39 12.70 -5.71 7.69
C GLN A 39 13.86 -4.84 8.15
N ALA A 40 13.74 -3.53 8.01
CA ALA A 40 14.78 -2.58 8.44
C ALA A 40 14.98 -2.65 9.96
N GLU A 41 13.92 -2.74 10.73
CA GLU A 41 13.99 -2.87 12.18
C GLU A 41 14.66 -4.18 12.58
N ALA A 42 14.35 -5.28 11.90
CA ALA A 42 14.96 -6.58 12.16
C ALA A 42 16.46 -6.58 11.84
N GLU A 43 16.84 -5.96 10.72
CA GLU A 43 18.24 -5.85 10.33
C GLU A 43 19.03 -4.99 11.31
N LEU A 44 18.45 -3.87 11.74
CA LEU A 44 19.07 -3.00 12.72
C LEU A 44 19.26 -3.72 14.05
N LYS A 45 18.25 -4.42 14.50
CA LYS A 45 18.31 -5.20 15.75
C LYS A 45 19.39 -6.26 15.68
N ALA A 46 19.47 -6.99 14.58
CA ALA A 46 20.49 -8.01 14.37
C ALA A 46 21.90 -7.41 14.38
N GLU A 47 22.06 -6.25 13.73
CA GLU A 47 23.34 -5.55 13.71
C GLU A 47 23.76 -5.08 15.10
N LEU A 48 22.83 -4.52 15.87
CA LEU A 48 23.11 -4.08 17.25
C LEU A 48 23.47 -5.26 18.15
N GLU A 49 22.75 -6.37 18.03
CA GLU A 49 23.06 -7.58 18.81
C GLU A 49 24.43 -8.14 18.44
N GLY A 50 24.78 -8.11 17.14
CA GLY A 50 26.09 -8.51 16.68
C GLY A 50 27.21 -7.66 17.27
N ARG A 51 27.04 -6.34 17.29
CA ARG A 51 28.00 -5.41 17.87
C ARG A 51 28.17 -5.63 19.38
N LEU A 52 27.09 -5.84 20.08
CA LEU A 52 27.13 -6.12 21.53
C LEU A 52 27.90 -7.41 21.82
N THR A 53 27.70 -8.43 20.99
CA THR A 53 28.39 -9.70 21.13
C THR A 53 29.90 -9.55 20.91
N ILE A 54 30.31 -8.72 19.95
CA ILE A 54 31.71 -8.48 19.64
C ILE A 54 32.40 -7.69 20.76
N LEU A 55 31.68 -6.73 21.35
CA LEU A 55 32.21 -5.89 22.43
C LEU A 55 32.36 -6.61 23.76
N ARG A 56 31.72 -7.75 23.90
CA ARG A 56 31.88 -8.62 25.08
C ARG A 56 33.06 -9.57 24.92
#